data_724014c316559d5bfb187376d0510891
#
_entry.id   724014c316559d5bfb187376d0510891
#
_cell.length_a   1.000
_cell.length_b   1.000
_cell.length_c   1.000
_cell.angle_alpha   90.00
_cell.angle_beta   90.00
_cell.angle_gamma   90.00
#
_symmetry.space_group_name_H-M   'P 1'
#
loop_
_entity.id
_entity.type
_entity.pdbx_description
1 polymer ?
#
loop_
_entity_poly.entity_id
_entity_poly.type
_entity_poly.pdbx_seq_one_letter_code
_entity_poly.pdbx_strand_id
1 'polypeptide(L)'
;GPMKKLERMYIGYLNKEGYDPIKWSLIEYCIVNSLETAQVEQNKRRIRGIYATPEKGVPSHFLNASTGIIYTLIRYCHENKILLHDDKTYRVYTKENMVDAVREFVADIIEKCTEDMDLDQHVIYLNSLHQTWWKEGCRAKYGKDLDFTGPDSYLNIVPDTTLHIKWLPYLGQSCLMFLDIPGNLQFLEYIPGEMMAFKAKDDMEMVKCWSTWKEGTAAAFLGRRFKTHEELVDNNYEWQQIFMNKPSVDVAADATVVDAKQGFWQVTSENTKATAITDIKNAKAGVGYLIECGSKTNASTISKSGKFADITANYTPTKEGDYILVLLNKDGNFRELERCVGGVRTVNAVLQPNLPGVR
;
A
#
# COMPACT_ATOMS: atom_id res chain seq x y z
N GLY A 1 -2.92 -33.48 -10.79
CA GLY A 1 -3.75 -32.32 -10.59
C GLY A 1 -3.61 -31.80 -9.16
N PRO A 2 -4.15 -30.62 -8.81
CA PRO A 2 -3.99 -30.02 -7.48
C PRO A 2 -4.54 -30.89 -6.33
N MET A 3 -5.61 -31.66 -6.57
CA MET A 3 -6.16 -32.59 -5.57
C MET A 3 -5.16 -33.68 -5.14
N LYS A 4 -4.45 -34.31 -6.06
CA LYS A 4 -3.43 -35.31 -5.70
C LYS A 4 -2.27 -34.73 -4.89
N LYS A 5 -1.98 -33.45 -5.08
CA LYS A 5 -0.96 -32.75 -4.27
C LYS A 5 -1.48 -32.51 -2.84
N LEU A 6 -2.75 -32.09 -2.71
CA LEU A 6 -3.40 -31.91 -1.41
C LEU A 6 -3.54 -33.21 -0.64
N GLU A 7 -3.94 -34.30 -1.30
CA GLU A 7 -3.98 -35.65 -0.67
C GLU A 7 -2.62 -36.08 -0.13
N ARG A 8 -1.53 -35.88 -0.89
CA ARG A 8 -0.17 -36.22 -0.45
C ARG A 8 0.26 -35.34 0.74
N MET A 9 -0.07 -34.06 0.74
CA MET A 9 0.21 -33.18 1.88
C MET A 9 -0.58 -33.60 3.12
N TYR A 10 -1.86 -33.95 2.95
CA TYR A 10 -2.71 -34.43 4.03
C TYR A 10 -2.19 -35.75 4.64
N ILE A 11 -1.83 -36.74 3.82
CA ILE A 11 -1.21 -38.00 4.29
C ILE A 11 0.12 -37.72 5.00
N GLY A 12 0.93 -36.82 4.46
CA GLY A 12 2.18 -36.41 5.11
C GLY A 12 1.96 -35.73 6.46
N TYR A 13 0.93 -34.89 6.56
CA TYR A 13 0.53 -34.23 7.79
C TYR A 13 0.06 -35.23 8.85
N LEU A 14 -0.85 -36.15 8.50
CA LEU A 14 -1.32 -37.20 9.40
C LEU A 14 -0.17 -38.07 9.94
N ASN A 15 0.77 -38.45 9.06
CA ASN A 15 1.92 -39.27 9.45
C ASN A 15 2.90 -38.51 10.37
N LYS A 16 3.06 -37.20 10.16
CA LYS A 16 3.98 -36.37 10.95
C LYS A 16 3.42 -36.05 12.33
N GLU A 17 2.14 -35.75 12.42
CA GLU A 17 1.50 -35.27 13.65
C GLU A 17 0.82 -36.41 14.45
N GLY A 18 0.79 -37.64 13.93
CA GLY A 18 0.13 -38.76 14.57
C GLY A 18 -1.38 -38.66 14.68
N TYR A 19 -2.00 -37.88 13.81
CA TYR A 19 -3.46 -37.68 13.79
C TYR A 19 -4.21 -38.89 13.22
N ASP A 20 -5.33 -39.19 13.82
CA ASP A 20 -6.23 -40.24 13.36
C ASP A 20 -7.06 -39.74 12.14
N PRO A 21 -6.99 -40.41 10.97
CA PRO A 21 -7.78 -40.01 9.78
C PRO A 21 -9.29 -40.02 9.99
N ILE A 22 -9.77 -40.77 10.95
CA ILE A 22 -11.21 -40.84 11.30
C ILE A 22 -11.66 -39.57 12.00
N LYS A 23 -10.75 -38.94 12.76
CA LYS A 23 -11.04 -37.70 13.52
C LYS A 23 -10.80 -36.42 12.71
N TRP A 24 -9.95 -36.51 11.68
CA TRP A 24 -9.63 -35.39 10.79
C TRP A 24 -9.96 -35.74 9.35
N SER A 25 -11.09 -35.25 8.85
CA SER A 25 -11.47 -35.47 7.47
C SER A 25 -10.62 -34.62 6.53
N LEU A 26 -10.36 -35.13 5.30
CA LEU A 26 -9.69 -34.38 4.27
C LEU A 26 -10.41 -33.03 3.97
N ILE A 27 -11.72 -33.00 4.11
CA ILE A 27 -12.54 -31.81 3.88
C ILE A 27 -12.24 -30.76 4.94
N GLU A 28 -12.18 -31.11 6.22
CA GLU A 28 -11.81 -30.21 7.31
C GLU A 28 -10.40 -29.66 7.11
N TYR A 29 -9.43 -30.51 6.79
CA TYR A 29 -8.08 -30.08 6.47
C TYR A 29 -8.04 -29.06 5.32
N CYS A 30 -8.78 -29.30 4.24
CA CYS A 30 -8.86 -28.37 3.11
C CYS A 30 -9.50 -27.04 3.50
N ILE A 31 -10.55 -27.05 4.32
CA ILE A 31 -11.22 -25.84 4.81
C ILE A 31 -10.27 -25.04 5.70
N VAL A 32 -9.62 -25.65 6.69
CA VAL A 32 -8.69 -24.97 7.59
C VAL A 32 -7.55 -24.33 6.83
N ASN A 33 -6.89 -25.06 5.93
CA ASN A 33 -5.80 -24.51 5.11
C ASN A 33 -6.27 -23.36 4.21
N SER A 34 -7.50 -23.45 3.69
CA SER A 34 -8.07 -22.36 2.88
C SER A 34 -8.34 -21.11 3.72
N LEU A 35 -8.82 -21.28 4.96
CA LEU A 35 -9.02 -20.19 5.91
C LEU A 35 -7.71 -19.52 6.31
N GLU A 36 -6.69 -20.29 6.65
CA GLU A 36 -5.36 -19.76 6.98
C GLU A 36 -4.77 -18.97 5.80
N THR A 37 -4.88 -19.51 4.59
CA THR A 37 -4.46 -18.80 3.37
C THR A 37 -5.23 -17.50 3.18
N ALA A 38 -6.55 -17.52 3.32
CA ALA A 38 -7.41 -16.35 3.20
C ALA A 38 -7.06 -15.27 4.24
N GLN A 39 -6.74 -15.67 5.48
CA GLN A 39 -6.33 -14.75 6.53
C GLN A 39 -4.97 -14.09 6.23
N VAL A 40 -3.99 -14.85 5.76
CA VAL A 40 -2.69 -14.31 5.33
C VAL A 40 -2.87 -13.35 4.16
N GLU A 41 -3.70 -13.69 3.19
CA GLU A 41 -4.02 -12.85 2.05
C GLU A 41 -4.76 -11.57 2.47
N GLN A 42 -5.68 -11.67 3.44
CA GLN A 42 -6.37 -10.52 4.02
C GLN A 42 -5.38 -9.56 4.69
N ASN A 43 -4.44 -10.07 5.50
CA ASN A 43 -3.42 -9.25 6.15
C ASN A 43 -2.54 -8.50 5.13
N LYS A 44 -2.16 -9.15 4.02
CA LYS A 44 -1.44 -8.48 2.93
C LYS A 44 -2.30 -7.41 2.25
N ARG A 45 -3.57 -7.70 2.03
CA ARG A 45 -4.53 -6.81 1.39
C ARG A 45 -4.82 -5.57 2.24
N ARG A 46 -4.94 -5.71 3.56
CA ARG A 46 -5.10 -4.59 4.51
C ARG A 46 -4.00 -3.54 4.38
N ILE A 47 -2.79 -3.93 4.01
CA ILE A 47 -1.66 -3.00 3.86
C ILE A 47 -1.57 -2.47 2.42
N ARG A 48 -1.44 -3.34 1.42
CA ARG A 48 -1.14 -2.98 0.04
C ARG A 48 -2.22 -3.35 -0.99
N GLY A 49 -3.42 -3.69 -0.53
CA GLY A 49 -4.53 -3.95 -1.42
C GLY A 49 -4.94 -2.69 -2.18
N ILE A 50 -5.42 -2.89 -3.40
CA ILE A 50 -6.06 -1.85 -4.19
C ILE A 50 -7.30 -2.43 -4.86
N TYR A 51 -8.45 -1.83 -4.58
CA TYR A 51 -9.69 -2.32 -5.13
C TYR A 51 -9.73 -2.14 -6.65
N ALA A 52 -10.04 -3.22 -7.35
CA ALA A 52 -10.33 -3.20 -8.77
C ALA A 52 -11.60 -4.03 -9.03
N THR A 53 -12.55 -3.47 -9.78
CA THR A 53 -13.80 -4.18 -10.10
C THR A 53 -13.49 -5.47 -10.85
N PRO A 54 -13.93 -6.62 -10.32
CA PRO A 54 -13.70 -7.91 -10.96
C PRO A 54 -14.49 -8.00 -12.28
N GLU A 55 -13.90 -8.61 -13.28
CA GLU A 55 -14.58 -8.98 -14.51
C GLU A 55 -15.40 -10.25 -14.28
N LYS A 56 -16.61 -10.28 -14.85
CA LYS A 56 -17.50 -11.43 -14.67
C LYS A 56 -16.87 -12.70 -15.25
N GLY A 57 -16.72 -13.72 -14.41
CA GLY A 57 -16.14 -15.00 -14.80
C GLY A 57 -14.61 -15.05 -14.84
N VAL A 58 -13.92 -13.96 -14.55
CA VAL A 58 -12.46 -13.90 -14.52
C VAL A 58 -12.00 -13.80 -13.06
N PRO A 59 -11.17 -14.75 -12.55
CA PRO A 59 -10.63 -14.67 -11.20
C PRO A 59 -9.66 -13.50 -11.08
N SER A 60 -9.96 -12.54 -10.21
CA SER A 60 -9.05 -11.44 -9.89
C SER A 60 -7.96 -11.85 -8.90
N HIS A 61 -6.94 -11.02 -8.74
CA HIS A 61 -5.91 -11.21 -7.72
C HIS A 61 -6.48 -10.88 -6.32
N PHE A 62 -6.06 -11.60 -5.27
CA PHE A 62 -6.58 -11.39 -3.91
C PHE A 62 -6.35 -9.96 -3.39
N LEU A 63 -5.28 -9.27 -3.81
CA LEU A 63 -5.00 -7.88 -3.45
C LEU A 63 -6.02 -6.89 -4.00
N ASN A 64 -6.82 -7.29 -5.00
CA ASN A 64 -7.75 -6.39 -5.67
C ASN A 64 -9.19 -6.46 -5.11
N ALA A 65 -9.39 -7.13 -4.00
CA ALA A 65 -10.71 -7.25 -3.36
C ALA A 65 -11.06 -6.03 -2.51
N SER A 66 -10.08 -5.33 -1.94
CA SER A 66 -10.31 -4.10 -1.15
C SER A 66 -9.09 -3.18 -1.19
N THR A 67 -9.29 -1.91 -0.82
CA THR A 67 -8.20 -0.92 -0.72
C THR A 67 -7.56 -0.98 0.66
N GLY A 68 -6.24 -1.12 0.72
CA GLY A 68 -5.44 -1.15 1.94
C GLY A 68 -4.92 0.23 2.36
N ILE A 69 -4.12 0.25 3.43
CA ILE A 69 -3.58 1.48 4.03
C ILE A 69 -2.86 2.36 3.01
N ILE A 70 -1.93 1.82 2.23
CA ILE A 70 -1.08 2.58 1.29
C ILE A 70 -1.93 3.46 0.37
N TYR A 71 -2.87 2.84 -0.35
CA TYR A 71 -3.68 3.57 -1.34
C TYR A 71 -4.79 4.41 -0.70
N THR A 72 -5.20 4.07 0.53
CA THR A 72 -6.09 4.92 1.32
C THR A 72 -5.39 6.23 1.71
N LEU A 73 -4.15 6.18 2.17
CA LEU A 73 -3.34 7.37 2.48
C LEU A 73 -3.08 8.20 1.23
N ILE A 74 -2.65 7.58 0.11
CA ILE A 74 -2.45 8.28 -1.17
C ILE A 74 -3.74 9.00 -1.62
N ARG A 75 -4.89 8.32 -1.51
CA ARG A 75 -6.18 8.94 -1.84
C ARG A 75 -6.46 10.16 -0.96
N TYR A 76 -6.15 10.10 0.33
CA TYR A 76 -6.35 11.23 1.23
C TYR A 76 -5.45 12.42 0.89
N CYS A 77 -4.23 12.17 0.41
CA CYS A 77 -3.36 13.22 -0.11
C CYS A 77 -3.97 13.88 -1.35
N HIS A 78 -4.45 13.09 -2.31
CA HIS A 78 -5.10 13.60 -3.53
C HIS A 78 -6.45 14.30 -3.27
N GLU A 79 -7.08 14.04 -2.13
CA GLU A 79 -8.32 14.68 -1.69
C GLU A 79 -8.08 15.92 -0.81
N ASN A 80 -6.85 16.40 -0.70
CA ASN A 80 -6.44 17.52 0.16
C ASN A 80 -6.83 17.33 1.64
N LYS A 81 -6.69 16.12 2.15
CA LYS A 81 -6.94 15.78 3.55
C LYS A 81 -5.65 15.59 4.34
N ILE A 82 -4.58 15.22 3.66
CA ILE A 82 -3.25 15.00 4.21
C ILE A 82 -2.26 15.76 3.34
N LEU A 83 -1.43 16.58 3.94
CA LEU A 83 -0.30 17.20 3.29
C LEU A 83 0.89 16.24 3.33
N LEU A 84 1.54 16.07 2.19
CA LEU A 84 2.75 15.26 2.07
C LEU A 84 3.98 16.05 2.52
N HIS A 85 4.79 15.44 3.35
CA HIS A 85 6.13 15.90 3.67
C HIS A 85 7.07 15.42 2.56
N ASP A 86 7.39 16.29 1.61
CA ASP A 86 8.16 15.97 0.40
C ASP A 86 9.56 16.59 0.45
N ASP A 87 10.48 15.96 1.16
CA ASP A 87 11.90 16.28 1.12
C ASP A 87 12.70 15.09 0.61
N LYS A 88 13.74 15.38 -0.18
CA LYS A 88 14.57 14.33 -0.81
C LYS A 88 15.27 13.44 0.20
N THR A 89 15.60 13.96 1.38
CA THR A 89 16.31 13.22 2.43
C THR A 89 15.51 12.04 2.93
N TYR A 90 14.20 12.18 3.12
CA TYR A 90 13.34 11.11 3.65
C TYR A 90 12.36 10.53 2.62
N ARG A 91 12.41 10.97 1.36
CA ARG A 91 11.65 10.37 0.26
C ARG A 91 12.05 8.93 -0.01
N VAL A 92 13.35 8.70 -0.18
CA VAL A 92 13.97 7.40 -0.41
C VAL A 92 15.21 7.31 0.46
N TYR A 93 15.06 6.71 1.61
CA TYR A 93 16.20 6.46 2.50
C TYR A 93 16.87 5.13 2.12
N THR A 94 18.15 5.04 2.48
CA THR A 94 18.99 3.86 2.30
C THR A 94 19.34 3.26 3.67
N LYS A 95 20.07 2.15 3.64
CA LYS A 95 20.58 1.51 4.85
C LYS A 95 21.45 2.46 5.70
N GLU A 96 22.22 3.34 5.04
CA GLU A 96 23.19 4.23 5.68
C GLU A 96 22.54 5.44 6.34
N ASN A 97 21.44 5.96 5.75
CA ASN A 97 20.84 7.22 6.19
C ASN A 97 19.43 7.09 6.80
N MET A 98 18.92 5.85 6.97
CA MET A 98 17.55 5.64 7.47
C MET A 98 17.25 6.35 8.79
N VAL A 99 18.20 6.32 9.74
CA VAL A 99 18.02 6.95 11.07
C VAL A 99 17.92 8.47 10.94
N ASP A 100 18.75 9.06 10.07
CA ASP A 100 18.73 10.50 9.81
C ASP A 100 17.44 10.89 9.09
N ALA A 101 17.03 10.14 8.08
CA ALA A 101 15.80 10.38 7.35
C ALA A 101 14.55 10.34 8.24
N VAL A 102 14.46 9.37 9.16
CA VAL A 102 13.35 9.30 10.11
C VAL A 102 13.37 10.47 11.08
N ARG A 103 14.55 10.86 11.59
CA ARG A 103 14.68 12.00 12.51
C ARG A 103 14.33 13.32 11.82
N GLU A 104 14.80 13.54 10.60
CA GLU A 104 14.47 14.73 9.82
C GLU A 104 12.97 14.80 9.50
N PHE A 105 12.35 13.69 9.14
CA PHE A 105 10.90 13.62 8.93
C PHE A 105 10.12 14.00 10.20
N VAL A 106 10.52 13.47 11.35
CA VAL A 106 9.90 13.82 12.64
C VAL A 106 10.15 15.28 13.01
N ALA A 107 11.36 15.78 12.81
CA ALA A 107 11.71 17.16 13.10
C ALA A 107 10.92 18.15 12.21
N ASP A 108 10.76 17.84 10.91
CA ASP A 108 9.94 18.63 9.99
C ASP A 108 8.48 18.73 10.45
N ILE A 109 7.92 17.63 10.95
CA ILE A 109 6.57 17.62 11.50
C ILE A 109 6.48 18.47 12.76
N ILE A 110 7.40 18.28 13.71
CA ILE A 110 7.41 19.04 14.98
C ILE A 110 7.54 20.55 14.70
N GLU A 111 8.42 20.94 13.77
CA GLU A 111 8.60 22.35 13.40
C GLU A 111 7.33 22.98 12.80
N LYS A 112 6.56 22.20 12.06
CA LYS A 112 5.34 22.65 11.39
C LYS A 112 4.07 22.52 12.24
N CYS A 113 4.12 21.75 13.31
CA CYS A 113 2.98 21.63 14.22
C CYS A 113 2.85 22.89 15.07
N THR A 114 1.59 23.27 15.35
CA THR A 114 1.28 24.37 16.26
C THR A 114 1.44 23.95 17.72
N GLU A 115 1.58 24.95 18.64
CA GLU A 115 1.69 24.69 20.09
C GLU A 115 0.51 23.90 20.68
N ASP A 116 -0.65 23.92 20.02
CA ASP A 116 -1.86 23.21 20.45
C ASP A 116 -1.89 21.73 20.02
N MET A 117 -0.87 21.25 19.29
CA MET A 117 -0.84 19.91 18.76
C MET A 117 -0.01 18.97 19.64
N ASP A 118 -0.69 18.00 20.24
CA ASP A 118 -0.06 16.96 21.06
C ASP A 118 0.33 15.74 20.19
N LEU A 119 1.63 15.58 19.96
CA LEU A 119 2.20 14.44 19.24
C LEU A 119 2.49 13.23 20.16
N ASP A 120 2.35 13.35 21.46
CA ASP A 120 2.69 12.29 22.42
C ASP A 120 1.82 11.03 22.22
N GLN A 121 0.64 11.17 21.64
CA GLN A 121 -0.24 10.06 21.32
C GLN A 121 0.06 9.40 19.97
N HIS A 122 0.92 10.03 19.14
CA HIS A 122 1.25 9.52 17.83
C HIS A 122 2.31 8.41 17.90
N VAL A 123 2.27 7.54 16.91
CA VAL A 123 3.30 6.54 16.65
C VAL A 123 3.75 6.65 15.20
N ILE A 124 5.04 6.42 14.97
CA ILE A 124 5.56 6.37 13.61
C ILE A 124 5.52 4.94 13.09
N TYR A 125 4.94 4.77 11.90
CA TYR A 125 4.88 3.50 11.20
C TYR A 125 6.00 3.41 10.17
N LEU A 126 6.85 2.39 10.30
CA LEU A 126 8.00 2.13 9.44
C LEU A 126 7.93 0.74 8.80
N ASN A 127 8.66 0.55 7.72
CA ASN A 127 8.71 -0.73 7.00
C ASN A 127 9.48 -1.79 7.80
N SER A 128 8.85 -2.91 8.11
CA SER A 128 9.45 -4.00 8.87
C SER A 128 10.66 -4.66 8.18
N LEU A 129 10.75 -4.61 6.84
CA LEU A 129 11.92 -5.10 6.10
C LEU A 129 13.17 -4.25 6.35
N HIS A 130 13.00 -3.00 6.74
CA HIS A 130 14.10 -2.08 7.02
C HIS A 130 14.52 -2.06 8.50
N GLN A 131 13.95 -2.92 9.34
CA GLN A 131 14.27 -3.00 10.76
C GLN A 131 15.76 -3.28 11.04
N THR A 132 16.41 -4.08 10.19
CA THR A 132 17.85 -4.33 10.25
C THR A 132 18.66 -3.07 9.94
N TRP A 133 18.23 -2.30 8.95
CA TRP A 133 18.85 -1.03 8.58
C TRP A 133 18.80 -0.03 9.74
N TRP A 134 17.64 0.04 10.40
CA TRP A 134 17.44 0.85 11.58
C TRP A 134 18.41 0.49 12.71
N LYS A 135 18.49 -0.81 13.05
CA LYS A 135 19.41 -1.29 14.10
C LYS A 135 20.86 -0.98 13.78
N GLU A 136 21.30 -1.21 12.56
CA GLU A 136 22.66 -0.95 12.12
C GLU A 136 22.97 0.56 12.10
N GLY A 137 22.04 1.39 11.64
CA GLY A 137 22.15 2.84 11.65
C GLY A 137 22.24 3.41 13.07
N CYS A 138 21.39 2.95 13.99
CA CYS A 138 21.48 3.35 15.40
C CYS A 138 22.83 2.96 16.02
N ARG A 139 23.31 1.74 15.78
CA ARG A 139 24.64 1.31 16.28
C ARG A 139 25.79 2.12 15.70
N ALA A 140 25.70 2.51 14.44
CA ALA A 140 26.71 3.33 13.80
C ALA A 140 26.74 4.75 14.38
N LYS A 141 25.57 5.31 14.71
CA LYS A 141 25.42 6.70 15.17
C LYS A 141 25.61 6.88 16.66
N TYR A 142 25.07 5.97 17.48
CA TYR A 142 25.00 6.12 18.94
C TYR A 142 25.89 5.14 19.71
N GLY A 143 26.54 4.20 19.02
CA GLY A 143 27.44 3.22 19.63
C GLY A 143 26.97 1.79 19.52
N LYS A 144 27.86 0.83 19.83
CA LYS A 144 27.61 -0.59 19.62
C LYS A 144 26.80 -1.27 20.72
N ASP A 145 26.81 -0.71 21.92
CA ASP A 145 26.23 -1.30 23.13
C ASP A 145 24.80 -0.82 23.40
N LEU A 146 24.07 -0.49 22.34
CA LEU A 146 22.67 -0.07 22.44
C LEU A 146 21.76 -1.23 22.79
N ASP A 147 20.83 -1.00 23.70
CA ASP A 147 19.76 -1.94 24.00
C ASP A 147 18.66 -1.86 22.94
N PHE A 148 18.33 -3.00 22.35
CA PHE A 148 17.22 -3.16 21.41
C PHE A 148 16.13 -4.07 22.00
N THR A 149 16.14 -4.33 23.29
CA THR A 149 15.14 -5.12 24.02
C THR A 149 14.26 -4.22 24.88
N GLY A 150 13.02 -4.61 25.08
CA GLY A 150 12.07 -3.85 25.90
C GLY A 150 11.29 -2.75 25.12
N PRO A 151 10.25 -2.19 25.75
CA PRO A 151 9.35 -1.22 25.12
C PRO A 151 10.03 0.12 24.83
N ASP A 152 10.95 0.58 25.69
CA ASP A 152 11.63 1.87 25.58
C ASP A 152 13.01 1.78 24.92
N SER A 153 13.23 0.72 24.15
CA SER A 153 14.49 0.49 23.44
C SER A 153 14.58 1.28 22.14
N TYR A 154 15.81 1.44 21.64
CA TYR A 154 16.09 2.04 20.32
C TYR A 154 15.40 1.34 19.13
N LEU A 155 14.83 0.16 19.34
CA LEU A 155 14.00 -0.51 18.33
C LEU A 155 12.59 0.09 18.24
N ASN A 156 12.08 0.60 19.35
CA ASN A 156 10.69 0.97 19.53
C ASN A 156 10.46 2.47 19.70
N ILE A 157 11.54 3.27 19.88
CA ILE A 157 11.47 4.72 20.07
C ILE A 157 12.41 5.41 19.10
N VAL A 158 11.96 6.52 18.51
CA VAL A 158 12.80 7.39 17.70
C VAL A 158 13.76 8.13 18.63
N PRO A 159 15.09 8.06 18.41
CA PRO A 159 16.07 8.73 19.25
C PRO A 159 15.78 10.24 19.42
N ASP A 160 16.00 10.76 20.62
CA ASP A 160 15.77 12.15 21.00
C ASP A 160 14.29 12.59 20.95
N THR A 161 13.34 11.64 20.94
CA THR A 161 11.90 11.90 20.96
C THR A 161 11.18 10.90 21.87
N THR A 162 9.89 11.15 22.14
CA THR A 162 8.97 10.24 22.84
C THR A 162 8.19 9.33 21.88
N LEU A 163 8.39 9.48 20.56
CA LEU A 163 7.61 8.79 19.56
C LEU A 163 7.96 7.31 19.44
N HIS A 164 6.98 6.46 19.66
CA HIS A 164 7.10 5.02 19.48
C HIS A 164 7.08 4.61 18.01
N ILE A 165 7.85 3.58 17.67
CA ILE A 165 7.93 3.00 16.32
C ILE A 165 7.04 1.75 16.24
N LYS A 166 6.22 1.67 15.19
CA LYS A 166 5.50 0.45 14.81
C LYS A 166 5.97 -0.06 13.46
N TRP A 167 6.36 -1.32 13.42
CA TRP A 167 6.88 -1.97 12.22
C TRP A 167 5.76 -2.61 11.41
N LEU A 168 5.49 -2.07 10.21
CA LEU A 168 4.47 -2.58 9.30
C LEU A 168 5.05 -3.60 8.33
N PRO A 169 4.46 -4.80 8.25
CA PRO A 169 4.82 -5.79 7.23
C PRO A 169 4.22 -5.42 5.87
N TYR A 170 4.66 -6.12 4.84
CA TYR A 170 4.08 -6.09 3.49
C TYR A 170 4.17 -4.78 2.70
N LEU A 171 5.00 -3.83 3.12
CA LEU A 171 5.26 -2.59 2.38
C LEU A 171 6.18 -2.77 1.16
N GLY A 172 6.74 -3.98 0.98
CA GLY A 172 7.76 -4.23 -0.05
C GLY A 172 9.03 -3.44 0.25
N GLN A 173 9.65 -2.84 -0.78
CA GLN A 173 10.84 -2.00 -0.63
C GLN A 173 10.51 -0.50 -0.47
N SER A 174 9.25 -0.17 -0.23
CA SER A 174 8.83 1.23 -0.08
C SER A 174 9.42 1.86 1.18
N CYS A 175 9.88 3.10 1.03
CA CYS A 175 10.33 3.96 2.13
C CYS A 175 9.17 4.77 2.74
N LEU A 176 7.95 4.24 2.70
CA LEU A 176 6.79 4.86 3.32
C LEU A 176 6.99 4.98 4.83
N MET A 177 6.82 6.20 5.33
CA MET A 177 6.75 6.56 6.74
C MET A 177 5.50 7.40 6.97
N PHE A 178 4.81 7.14 8.05
CA PHE A 178 3.71 8.01 8.46
C PHE A 178 3.53 7.99 9.97
N LEU A 179 3.11 9.13 10.53
CA LEU A 179 2.67 9.25 11.91
C LEU A 179 1.15 9.18 11.95
N ASP A 180 0.62 8.49 12.93
CA ASP A 180 -0.81 8.42 13.21
C ASP A 180 -1.07 8.02 14.66
N ILE A 181 -2.26 8.33 15.15
CA ILE A 181 -2.70 7.87 16.48
C ILE A 181 -3.07 6.38 16.38
N PRO A 182 -2.60 5.54 17.32
CA PRO A 182 -2.93 4.12 17.34
C PRO A 182 -4.44 3.87 17.33
N GLY A 183 -4.91 3.07 16.36
CA GLY A 183 -6.33 2.75 16.19
C GLY A 183 -7.11 3.74 15.32
N ASN A 184 -6.49 4.81 14.83
CA ASN A 184 -7.12 5.74 13.91
C ASN A 184 -7.35 5.10 12.53
N LEU A 185 -6.33 4.43 11.96
CA LEU A 185 -6.48 3.61 10.76
C LEU A 185 -7.18 2.30 11.12
N GLN A 186 -8.39 2.13 10.62
CA GLN A 186 -9.26 1.00 10.93
C GLN A 186 -9.46 0.09 9.73
N PHE A 187 -9.48 -1.22 10.01
CA PHE A 187 -9.93 -2.23 9.07
C PHE A 187 -11.40 -2.53 9.38
N LEU A 188 -12.26 -2.22 8.43
CA LEU A 188 -13.69 -2.33 8.58
C LEU A 188 -14.16 -3.61 7.89
N GLU A 189 -14.91 -4.43 8.61
CA GLU A 189 -15.66 -5.55 8.08
C GLU A 189 -17.15 -5.23 8.24
N TYR A 190 -17.95 -5.48 7.20
CA TYR A 190 -19.38 -5.18 7.24
C TYR A 190 -20.08 -6.04 8.31
N ILE A 191 -19.75 -7.33 8.35
CA ILE A 191 -20.16 -8.25 9.39
C ILE A 191 -18.90 -8.91 9.94
N PRO A 192 -18.53 -8.69 11.21
CA PRO A 192 -17.33 -9.30 11.78
C PRO A 192 -17.35 -10.83 11.67
N GLY A 193 -16.25 -11.38 11.15
CA GLY A 193 -16.10 -12.82 10.98
C GLY A 193 -16.84 -13.43 9.79
N GLU A 194 -17.50 -12.65 8.94
CA GLU A 194 -18.22 -13.13 7.74
C GLU A 194 -17.31 -13.92 6.80
N MET A 195 -16.03 -13.56 6.71
CA MET A 195 -15.03 -14.27 5.91
C MET A 195 -14.89 -15.74 6.33
N MET A 196 -15.07 -16.03 7.61
CA MET A 196 -14.99 -17.38 8.17
C MET A 196 -16.28 -18.20 8.01
N ALA A 197 -17.38 -17.55 7.59
CA ALA A 197 -18.67 -18.19 7.39
C ALA A 197 -18.74 -18.86 6.00
N PHE A 198 -18.27 -20.10 5.91
CA PHE A 198 -18.34 -20.88 4.67
C PHE A 198 -19.75 -21.41 4.43
N LYS A 199 -20.18 -21.27 3.19
CA LYS A 199 -21.35 -21.95 2.65
C LYS A 199 -20.88 -23.14 1.82
N ALA A 200 -21.49 -24.30 2.00
CA ALA A 200 -21.20 -25.48 1.23
C ALA A 200 -22.47 -25.93 0.48
N LYS A 201 -22.31 -26.39 -0.74
CA LYS A 201 -23.35 -26.99 -1.54
C LYS A 201 -22.80 -28.25 -2.20
N ASP A 202 -23.49 -29.33 -2.05
CA ASP A 202 -23.24 -30.56 -2.78
C ASP A 202 -23.77 -30.44 -4.23
N ASP A 203 -22.95 -30.80 -5.20
CA ASP A 203 -23.25 -30.69 -6.61
C ASP A 203 -22.72 -31.93 -7.33
N MET A 204 -23.50 -33.04 -7.22
CA MET A 204 -23.29 -34.37 -7.80
C MET A 204 -21.88 -34.97 -7.61
N GLU A 205 -20.86 -34.42 -8.27
CA GLU A 205 -19.49 -34.96 -8.24
C GLU A 205 -18.50 -34.03 -7.48
N MET A 206 -18.98 -32.90 -6.96
CA MET A 206 -18.14 -31.94 -6.24
C MET A 206 -18.88 -31.22 -5.12
N VAL A 207 -18.16 -30.90 -4.06
CA VAL A 207 -18.63 -30.00 -3.02
C VAL A 207 -18.11 -28.60 -3.32
N LYS A 208 -19.02 -27.66 -3.53
CA LYS A 208 -18.69 -26.24 -3.72
C LYS A 208 -18.73 -25.54 -2.38
N CYS A 209 -17.59 -24.97 -1.97
CA CYS A 209 -17.49 -24.14 -0.78
C CYS A 209 -17.19 -22.71 -1.17
N TRP A 210 -17.88 -21.73 -0.58
CA TRP A 210 -17.62 -20.32 -0.81
C TRP A 210 -17.95 -19.50 0.44
N SER A 211 -17.28 -18.36 0.53
CA SER A 211 -17.60 -17.31 1.48
C SER A 211 -17.68 -15.98 0.75
N THR A 212 -18.52 -15.07 1.22
CA THR A 212 -18.65 -13.71 0.71
C THR A 212 -18.59 -12.75 1.88
N TRP A 213 -17.75 -11.71 1.76
CA TRP A 213 -17.64 -10.69 2.81
C TRP A 213 -17.36 -9.33 2.18
N LYS A 214 -17.51 -8.28 2.97
CA LYS A 214 -17.16 -6.91 2.59
C LYS A 214 -16.17 -6.37 3.61
N GLU A 215 -15.10 -5.81 3.11
CA GLU A 215 -14.06 -5.20 3.94
C GLU A 215 -13.54 -3.91 3.30
N GLY A 216 -12.92 -3.06 4.09
CA GLY A 216 -12.29 -1.83 3.65
C GLY A 216 -11.34 -1.26 4.69
N THR A 217 -10.62 -0.22 4.31
CA THR A 217 -9.73 0.53 5.19
C THR A 217 -10.13 2.00 5.18
N ALA A 218 -10.24 2.59 6.35
CA ALA A 218 -10.50 4.01 6.51
C ALA A 218 -9.81 4.55 7.78
N ALA A 219 -9.57 5.87 7.82
CA ALA A 219 -9.23 6.54 9.05
C ALA A 219 -10.51 7.03 9.74
N ALA A 220 -10.58 6.87 11.06
CA ALA A 220 -11.67 7.40 11.87
C ALA A 220 -11.58 8.93 11.96
N PHE A 221 -10.36 9.46 12.04
CA PHE A 221 -10.06 10.87 12.16
C PHE A 221 -9.00 11.26 11.13
N LEU A 222 -9.28 12.31 10.34
CA LEU A 222 -8.36 12.85 9.34
C LEU A 222 -8.02 14.33 9.60
N GLY A 223 -8.73 14.94 10.53
CA GLY A 223 -8.69 16.37 10.70
C GLY A 223 -9.66 17.10 9.75
N ARG A 224 -9.37 18.34 9.43
CA ARG A 224 -10.18 19.19 8.57
C ARG A 224 -9.89 18.89 7.09
N ARG A 225 -10.93 18.89 6.26
CA ARG A 225 -10.81 18.82 4.81
C ARG A 225 -10.74 20.23 4.22
N PHE A 226 -9.77 20.46 3.34
CA PHE A 226 -9.59 21.69 2.60
C PHE A 226 -10.08 21.53 1.15
N LYS A 227 -10.50 22.63 0.53
CA LYS A 227 -11.00 22.60 -0.85
C LYS A 227 -9.86 22.54 -1.86
N THR A 228 -8.77 23.23 -1.57
CA THR A 228 -7.61 23.31 -2.45
C THR A 228 -6.33 22.87 -1.70
N HIS A 229 -5.27 22.63 -2.46
CA HIS A 229 -3.97 22.33 -1.90
C HIS A 229 -3.36 23.56 -1.20
N GLU A 230 -3.58 24.74 -1.75
CA GLU A 230 -3.13 26.01 -1.17
C GLU A 230 -3.75 26.22 0.21
N GLU A 231 -5.07 26.03 0.34
CA GLU A 231 -5.74 26.11 1.66
C GLU A 231 -5.15 25.11 2.66
N LEU A 232 -4.76 23.91 2.22
CA LEU A 232 -4.12 22.90 3.10
C LEU A 232 -2.74 23.37 3.57
N VAL A 233 -1.94 23.94 2.67
CA VAL A 233 -0.60 24.46 2.98
C VAL A 233 -0.67 25.67 3.90
N ASP A 234 -1.59 26.60 3.63
CA ASP A 234 -1.73 27.86 4.39
C ASP A 234 -2.21 27.66 5.83
N ASN A 235 -2.91 26.54 6.10
CA ASN A 235 -3.39 26.21 7.44
C ASN A 235 -2.39 25.42 8.31
N ASN A 236 -1.12 25.32 7.89
CA ASN A 236 0.04 24.88 8.68
C ASN A 236 -0.16 23.62 9.51
N TYR A 237 -0.81 22.58 8.94
CA TYR A 237 -1.01 21.30 9.64
C TYR A 237 -1.90 21.35 10.91
N GLU A 238 -2.46 22.49 11.26
CA GLU A 238 -3.18 22.75 12.51
C GLU A 238 -4.27 21.70 12.83
N TRP A 239 -4.83 21.10 11.79
CA TRP A 239 -5.95 20.14 11.93
C TRP A 239 -5.65 18.77 11.34
N GLN A 240 -4.40 18.50 10.98
CA GLN A 240 -4.02 17.23 10.39
C GLN A 240 -3.70 16.20 11.47
N GLN A 241 -4.22 14.97 11.34
CA GLN A 241 -3.99 13.88 12.28
C GLN A 241 -3.02 12.84 11.76
N ILE A 242 -2.87 12.73 10.46
CA ILE A 242 -1.97 11.78 9.82
C ILE A 242 -0.91 12.55 9.04
N PHE A 243 0.36 12.30 9.33
CA PHE A 243 1.50 12.90 8.63
C PHE A 243 2.22 11.82 7.85
N MET A 244 2.51 12.06 6.58
CA MET A 244 3.07 11.07 5.68
C MET A 244 4.18 11.68 4.85
N ASN A 245 5.31 10.94 4.68
CA ASN A 245 6.30 11.30 3.68
C ASN A 245 5.78 10.95 2.26
N LYS A 246 6.43 11.50 1.23
CA LYS A 246 6.21 11.11 -0.16
C LYS A 246 7.23 10.02 -0.55
N PRO A 247 6.89 8.72 -0.47
CA PRO A 247 7.84 7.64 -0.72
C PRO A 247 8.03 7.40 -2.22
N SER A 248 8.44 8.44 -2.94
CA SER A 248 8.55 8.41 -4.40
C SER A 248 9.98 8.19 -4.86
N VAL A 249 10.13 7.47 -5.96
CA VAL A 249 11.42 7.20 -6.62
C VAL A 249 11.51 8.02 -7.90
N ASP A 250 12.61 8.76 -8.08
CA ASP A 250 12.81 9.52 -9.28
C ASP A 250 13.16 8.59 -10.46
N VAL A 251 12.41 8.74 -11.54
CA VAL A 251 12.67 8.09 -12.82
C VAL A 251 13.68 8.93 -13.60
N ALA A 252 14.76 8.31 -14.06
CA ALA A 252 15.79 9.01 -14.80
C ALA A 252 15.23 9.69 -16.07
N ALA A 253 15.84 10.81 -16.46
CA ALA A 253 15.50 11.50 -17.71
C ALA A 253 15.62 10.54 -18.91
N ASP A 254 14.71 10.69 -19.87
CA ASP A 254 14.63 9.89 -21.11
C ASP A 254 14.40 8.37 -20.88
N ALA A 255 14.05 7.95 -19.67
CA ALA A 255 13.75 6.55 -19.38
C ALA A 255 12.44 6.11 -20.01
N THR A 256 12.49 5.10 -20.85
CA THR A 256 11.32 4.47 -21.47
C THR A 256 10.75 3.32 -20.65
N VAL A 257 11.43 2.91 -19.60
CA VAL A 257 11.04 1.83 -18.71
C VAL A 257 11.25 2.25 -17.26
N VAL A 258 10.24 2.06 -16.45
CA VAL A 258 10.24 2.34 -14.99
C VAL A 258 10.58 1.06 -14.24
N ASP A 259 11.30 1.15 -13.12
CA ASP A 259 11.59 0.00 -12.26
C ASP A 259 10.80 0.07 -10.95
N ALA A 260 9.84 -0.83 -10.81
CA ALA A 260 8.99 -0.95 -9.61
C ALA A 260 9.68 -1.62 -8.42
N LYS A 261 10.94 -2.05 -8.54
CA LYS A 261 11.65 -2.76 -7.46
C LYS A 261 11.82 -1.91 -6.20
N GLN A 262 12.00 -0.61 -6.37
CA GLN A 262 12.26 0.33 -5.27
C GLN A 262 10.98 0.91 -4.64
N GLY A 263 9.82 0.72 -5.23
CA GLY A 263 8.57 1.24 -4.69
C GLY A 263 7.42 1.25 -5.68
N PHE A 264 6.27 1.66 -5.21
CA PHE A 264 5.03 1.73 -5.98
C PHE A 264 4.73 3.15 -6.51
N TRP A 265 5.48 4.18 -6.10
CA TRP A 265 5.30 5.58 -6.50
C TRP A 265 6.55 6.05 -7.24
N GLN A 266 6.38 6.43 -8.49
CA GLN A 266 7.44 6.87 -9.37
C GLN A 266 7.18 8.30 -9.82
N VAL A 267 8.21 9.15 -9.79
CA VAL A 267 8.12 10.54 -10.25
C VAL A 267 9.05 10.70 -11.46
N THR A 268 8.49 11.14 -12.59
CA THR A 268 9.29 11.33 -13.81
C THR A 268 10.07 12.61 -13.72
N SER A 269 11.32 12.59 -14.23
CA SER A 269 12.16 13.76 -14.34
C SER A 269 11.89 14.52 -15.65
N GLU A 270 12.46 15.72 -15.77
CA GLU A 270 12.52 16.45 -17.03
C GLU A 270 13.29 15.64 -18.07
N ASN A 271 12.71 15.46 -19.26
CA ASN A 271 13.34 14.75 -20.35
C ASN A 271 14.04 15.72 -21.31
N THR A 272 15.07 15.24 -22.00
CA THR A 272 15.76 16.02 -23.05
C THR A 272 14.99 16.01 -24.37
N LYS A 273 14.09 15.03 -24.55
CA LYS A 273 13.28 14.81 -25.75
C LYS A 273 11.91 14.23 -25.38
N ALA A 274 10.98 14.23 -26.32
CA ALA A 274 9.71 13.55 -26.17
C ALA A 274 9.93 12.07 -25.85
N THR A 275 9.52 11.62 -24.66
CA THR A 275 9.78 10.27 -24.15
C THR A 275 8.45 9.61 -23.79
N ALA A 276 8.31 8.33 -24.14
CA ALA A 276 7.17 7.51 -23.77
C ALA A 276 7.60 6.34 -22.89
N ILE A 277 6.90 6.13 -21.78
CA ILE A 277 7.07 4.96 -20.91
C ILE A 277 6.32 3.80 -21.57
N THR A 278 7.02 2.70 -21.81
CA THR A 278 6.50 1.50 -22.50
C THR A 278 6.32 0.29 -21.57
N ASP A 279 6.97 0.29 -20.40
CA ASP A 279 6.93 -0.83 -19.47
C ASP A 279 7.24 -0.39 -18.03
N ILE A 280 6.77 -1.18 -17.06
CA ILE A 280 7.18 -1.13 -15.65
C ILE A 280 7.82 -2.48 -15.31
N LYS A 281 9.15 -2.52 -15.24
CA LYS A 281 9.90 -3.72 -14.85
C LYS A 281 9.68 -4.07 -13.38
N ASN A 282 9.82 -5.36 -13.06
CA ASN A 282 9.66 -5.90 -11.71
C ASN A 282 8.28 -5.67 -11.08
N ALA A 283 7.30 -5.26 -11.89
CA ALA A 283 5.92 -5.13 -11.44
C ALA A 283 5.36 -6.50 -11.03
N LYS A 284 4.54 -6.51 -9.97
CA LYS A 284 3.89 -7.71 -9.43
C LYS A 284 2.40 -7.65 -9.70
N ALA A 285 1.82 -8.77 -10.11
CA ALA A 285 0.39 -8.86 -10.34
C ALA A 285 -0.41 -8.46 -9.08
N GLY A 286 -1.50 -7.73 -9.30
CA GLY A 286 -2.37 -7.24 -8.24
C GLY A 286 -1.87 -6.01 -7.48
N VAL A 287 -0.66 -5.52 -7.77
CA VAL A 287 -0.10 -4.31 -7.16
C VAL A 287 -0.32 -3.12 -8.07
N GLY A 288 -0.76 -2.00 -7.48
CA GLY A 288 -0.91 -0.73 -8.17
C GLY A 288 0.41 0.05 -8.20
N TYR A 289 0.65 0.75 -9.29
CA TYR A 289 1.82 1.61 -9.49
C TYR A 289 1.36 2.99 -9.90
N LEU A 290 1.83 3.98 -9.17
CA LEU A 290 1.55 5.38 -9.42
C LEU A 290 2.74 6.00 -10.16
N ILE A 291 2.49 6.57 -11.33
CA ILE A 291 3.46 7.33 -12.12
C ILE A 291 3.01 8.78 -12.13
N GLU A 292 3.81 9.64 -11.53
CA GLU A 292 3.57 11.07 -11.39
C GLU A 292 4.50 11.88 -12.29
N CYS A 293 4.00 12.96 -12.84
CA CYS A 293 4.76 13.92 -13.63
C CYS A 293 5.53 14.86 -12.69
N GLY A 294 6.85 14.77 -12.66
CA GLY A 294 7.71 15.66 -11.87
C GLY A 294 8.17 16.90 -12.64
N SER A 295 8.07 16.91 -13.99
CA SER A 295 8.31 18.10 -14.82
C SER A 295 7.40 18.09 -16.04
N LYS A 296 6.84 19.25 -16.34
CA LYS A 296 6.03 19.45 -17.55
C LYS A 296 6.86 19.61 -18.83
N THR A 297 8.17 19.91 -18.70
CA THR A 297 9.06 20.07 -19.84
C THR A 297 9.41 18.72 -20.43
N ASN A 298 9.03 18.46 -21.67
CA ASN A 298 9.15 17.14 -22.32
C ASN A 298 8.62 16.00 -21.43
N ALA A 299 7.45 16.21 -20.82
CA ALA A 299 6.85 15.26 -19.87
C ALA A 299 6.76 13.84 -20.45
N SER A 300 7.04 12.84 -19.64
CA SER A 300 6.89 11.44 -20.02
C SER A 300 5.44 11.10 -20.29
N THR A 301 5.16 10.47 -21.42
CA THR A 301 3.81 10.04 -21.84
C THR A 301 3.65 8.53 -21.75
N ILE A 302 2.42 8.03 -21.76
CA ILE A 302 2.13 6.59 -21.86
C ILE A 302 1.08 6.41 -22.97
N SER A 303 1.46 5.65 -24.00
CA SER A 303 0.52 5.33 -25.09
C SER A 303 -0.34 4.12 -24.74
N LYS A 304 -1.59 4.16 -25.17
CA LYS A 304 -2.51 3.02 -25.08
C LYS A 304 -2.13 1.91 -26.07
N SER A 305 -1.02 1.25 -25.80
CA SER A 305 -0.48 0.19 -26.68
C SER A 305 0.45 -0.73 -25.88
N GLY A 306 0.79 -1.89 -26.44
CA GLY A 306 1.69 -2.85 -25.82
C GLY A 306 1.22 -3.27 -24.43
N LYS A 307 2.06 -3.15 -23.42
CA LYS A 307 1.70 -3.49 -22.03
C LYS A 307 0.67 -2.56 -21.39
N PHE A 308 0.44 -1.38 -21.97
CA PHE A 308 -0.57 -0.41 -21.53
C PHE A 308 -1.82 -0.40 -22.41
N ALA A 309 -2.10 -1.49 -23.13
CA ALA A 309 -3.29 -1.60 -23.99
C ALA A 309 -4.62 -1.40 -23.25
N ASP A 310 -4.66 -1.75 -21.95
CA ASP A 310 -5.86 -1.71 -21.11
C ASP A 310 -6.05 -0.38 -20.32
N ILE A 311 -5.25 0.67 -20.63
CA ILE A 311 -5.54 2.00 -20.11
C ILE A 311 -6.69 2.65 -20.90
N THR A 312 -7.37 3.61 -20.29
CA THR A 312 -8.58 4.24 -20.88
C THR A 312 -8.24 5.00 -22.16
N ALA A 313 -7.18 5.80 -22.15
CA ALA A 313 -6.67 6.59 -23.27
C ALA A 313 -5.17 6.84 -23.06
N ASN A 314 -4.49 7.37 -24.07
CA ASN A 314 -3.12 7.87 -23.89
C ASN A 314 -3.03 8.79 -22.68
N TYR A 315 -1.98 8.63 -21.88
CA TYR A 315 -1.70 9.53 -20.77
C TYR A 315 -0.67 10.55 -21.21
N THR A 316 -1.07 11.83 -21.18
CA THR A 316 -0.22 12.96 -21.48
C THR A 316 -0.41 13.99 -20.38
N PRO A 317 0.52 14.08 -19.42
CA PRO A 317 0.42 15.04 -18.32
C PRO A 317 0.57 16.47 -18.87
N THR A 318 -0.10 17.41 -18.21
CA THR A 318 -0.13 18.84 -18.61
C THR A 318 0.52 19.74 -17.57
N LYS A 319 0.64 19.26 -16.34
CA LYS A 319 1.31 19.96 -15.25
C LYS A 319 2.03 19.01 -14.31
N GLU A 320 2.92 19.54 -13.52
CA GLU A 320 3.59 18.83 -12.42
C GLU A 320 2.53 18.35 -11.41
N GLY A 321 2.74 17.14 -10.88
CA GLY A 321 1.78 16.48 -10.01
C GLY A 321 0.64 15.74 -10.73
N ASP A 322 0.52 15.85 -12.07
CA ASP A 322 -0.38 14.97 -12.82
C ASP A 322 0.10 13.53 -12.69
N TYR A 323 -0.82 12.57 -12.55
CA TYR A 323 -0.45 11.18 -12.33
C TYR A 323 -1.40 10.20 -13.03
N ILE A 324 -0.91 8.99 -13.19
CA ILE A 324 -1.69 7.82 -13.57
C ILE A 324 -1.41 6.68 -12.59
N LEU A 325 -2.46 6.03 -12.11
CA LEU A 325 -2.40 4.85 -11.26
C LEU A 325 -2.80 3.63 -12.08
N VAL A 326 -1.89 2.70 -12.24
CA VAL A 326 -2.08 1.49 -13.05
C VAL A 326 -1.89 0.23 -12.20
N LEU A 327 -2.59 -0.83 -12.57
CA LEU A 327 -2.56 -2.13 -11.94
C LEU A 327 -2.06 -3.18 -12.94
N LEU A 328 -1.08 -3.99 -12.54
CA LEU A 328 -0.66 -5.12 -13.35
C LEU A 328 -1.67 -6.28 -13.22
N ASN A 329 -2.31 -6.63 -14.31
CA ASN A 329 -3.21 -7.77 -14.42
C ASN A 329 -2.42 -9.10 -14.49
N LYS A 330 -3.14 -10.21 -14.39
CA LYS A 330 -2.55 -11.57 -14.51
C LYS A 330 -2.04 -11.89 -15.92
N ASP A 331 -2.58 -11.25 -16.93
CA ASP A 331 -2.18 -11.38 -18.35
C ASP A 331 -0.89 -10.62 -18.69
N GLY A 332 -0.38 -9.82 -17.74
CA GLY A 332 0.84 -9.04 -17.93
C GLY A 332 0.63 -7.64 -18.48
N ASN A 333 -0.62 -7.22 -18.67
CA ASN A 333 -0.98 -5.87 -19.11
C ASN A 333 -1.28 -4.96 -17.93
N PHE A 334 -1.05 -3.67 -18.09
CA PHE A 334 -1.39 -2.64 -17.11
C PHE A 334 -2.77 -2.07 -17.39
N ARG A 335 -3.66 -2.19 -16.40
CA ARG A 335 -5.00 -1.60 -16.41
C ARG A 335 -4.98 -0.30 -15.62
N GLU A 336 -5.59 0.74 -16.18
CA GLU A 336 -5.75 2.01 -15.47
C GLU A 336 -6.82 1.91 -14.39
N LEU A 337 -6.51 2.43 -13.21
CA LEU A 337 -7.43 2.58 -12.09
C LEU A 337 -7.92 4.03 -11.96
N GLU A 338 -7.00 4.97 -12.11
CA GLU A 338 -7.23 6.38 -11.87
C GLU A 338 -6.19 7.22 -12.62
N ARG A 339 -6.57 8.42 -13.03
CA ARG A 339 -5.65 9.46 -13.52
C ARG A 339 -6.02 10.83 -13.01
N CYS A 340 -5.04 11.68 -12.92
CA CYS A 340 -5.20 13.12 -12.78
C CYS A 340 -4.46 13.81 -13.93
N VAL A 341 -5.14 14.65 -14.69
CA VAL A 341 -4.55 15.43 -15.77
C VAL A 341 -5.09 16.85 -15.68
N GLY A 342 -4.16 17.82 -15.62
CA GLY A 342 -4.52 19.22 -15.44
C GLY A 342 -5.18 19.52 -14.08
N GLY A 343 -4.96 18.64 -13.07
CA GLY A 343 -5.60 18.73 -11.76
C GLY A 343 -7.03 18.15 -11.72
N VAL A 344 -7.50 17.58 -12.83
CA VAL A 344 -8.81 16.91 -12.86
C VAL A 344 -8.60 15.42 -12.64
N ARG A 345 -9.08 14.93 -11.51
CA ARG A 345 -9.04 13.52 -11.16
C ARG A 345 -10.16 12.76 -11.85
N THR A 346 -9.83 11.69 -12.54
CA THR A 346 -10.76 10.77 -13.16
C THR A 346 -10.52 9.37 -12.61
N VAL A 347 -11.52 8.82 -11.93
CA VAL A 347 -11.53 7.43 -11.49
C VAL A 347 -12.24 6.61 -12.54
N ASN A 348 -11.65 5.49 -12.97
CA ASN A 348 -12.30 4.63 -13.97
C ASN A 348 -13.64 4.13 -13.40
N ALA A 349 -14.76 4.51 -14.04
CA ALA A 349 -16.13 4.26 -13.56
C ALA A 349 -16.43 2.76 -13.35
N VAL A 350 -15.69 1.88 -14.02
CA VAL A 350 -15.74 0.42 -13.82
C VAL A 350 -15.27 0.03 -12.40
N LEU A 351 -14.64 0.96 -11.66
CA LEU A 351 -14.05 0.72 -10.34
C LEU A 351 -14.94 1.19 -9.19
N GLN A 352 -15.99 1.93 -9.45
CA GLN A 352 -16.97 2.27 -8.41
C GLN A 352 -18.07 1.20 -8.42
N PRO A 353 -18.21 0.39 -7.34
CA PRO A 353 -19.47 -0.30 -7.18
C PRO A 353 -20.54 0.78 -7.07
N ASN A 354 -21.56 0.70 -7.89
CA ASN A 354 -22.81 1.40 -7.62
C ASN A 354 -23.26 0.96 -6.23
N LEU A 355 -22.92 1.73 -5.20
CA LEU A 355 -23.53 1.62 -3.89
C LEU A 355 -24.96 2.15 -4.08
N PRO A 356 -25.98 1.29 -4.10
CA PRO A 356 -27.35 1.78 -4.11
C PRO A 356 -27.56 2.48 -2.79
N GLY A 357 -27.76 3.79 -2.80
CA GLY A 357 -28.32 4.51 -1.67
C GLY A 357 -27.48 5.57 -0.98
N VAL A 358 -26.41 6.09 -1.57
CA VAL A 358 -25.83 7.37 -1.10
C VAL A 358 -26.15 8.43 -2.14
N ARG A 359 -27.30 9.06 -1.97
CA ARG A 359 -27.61 10.38 -2.54
C ARG A 359 -27.12 11.47 -1.59
#